data_51d437f7502686cd14a410afc831ccf1
#
_entry.id   51d437f7502686cd14a410afc831ccf1
#
_cell.length_a   1.000
_cell.length_b   1.000
_cell.length_c   1.000
_cell.angle_alpha   90.00
_cell.angle_beta   90.00
_cell.angle_gamma   90.00
#
_symmetry.space_group_name_H-M   'P 1'
#
loop_
_entity.id
_entity.type
_entity.pdbx_description
1 polymer ?
#
loop_
_entity_poly.entity_id
_entity_poly.type
_entity_poly.pdbx_seq_one_letter_code
_entity_poly.pdbx_strand_id
1 'polypeptide(L)'
;VLANVVVETFIEGGWVMWPILATFFLALCVILDRAVWWLRLKGSLRPQLQNQAREAIGTGDFASAWKLTQNTADPYLKNLAEGMTHARTSMLAAMQLHATHLIEKSEARMWVISTLITLAPLLGLFGTVVGIMGSFSFVGDEQLAATKVSGGIAEALIATAAGIGIAILC
;
A
#
# COMPACT_ATOMS: atom_id res chain seq x y z
N VAL A 1 -9.85 -24.17 13.84
CA VAL A 1 -10.44 -24.58 12.56
C VAL A 1 -9.85 -23.74 11.41
N LEU A 2 -9.93 -22.41 11.43
CA LEU A 2 -9.40 -21.53 10.35
C LEU A 2 -7.88 -21.67 10.16
N ALA A 3 -7.10 -21.75 11.25
CA ALA A 3 -5.65 -21.89 11.15
C ALA A 3 -5.22 -23.20 10.47
N ASN A 4 -5.91 -24.31 10.74
CA ASN A 4 -5.62 -25.59 10.09
C ASN A 4 -5.92 -25.54 8.59
N VAL A 5 -7.06 -24.93 8.20
CA VAL A 5 -7.42 -24.77 6.78
C VAL A 5 -6.37 -23.93 6.03
N VAL A 6 -5.90 -22.83 6.62
CA VAL A 6 -4.87 -21.98 6.00
C VAL A 6 -3.56 -22.75 5.83
N VAL A 7 -3.12 -23.51 6.83
CA VAL A 7 -1.89 -24.32 6.76
C VAL A 7 -2.02 -25.44 5.72
N GLU A 8 -3.14 -26.15 5.69
CA GLU A 8 -3.39 -27.18 4.68
C GLU A 8 -3.36 -26.60 3.27
N THR A 9 -4.11 -25.51 3.02
CA THR A 9 -4.13 -24.82 1.73
C THR A 9 -2.73 -24.31 1.32
N PHE A 10 -1.93 -23.86 2.30
CA PHE A 10 -0.55 -23.42 2.03
C PHE A 10 0.35 -24.60 1.60
N ILE A 11 0.22 -25.75 2.25
CA ILE A 11 0.98 -26.97 1.90
C ILE A 11 0.54 -27.51 0.55
N GLU A 12 -0.77 -27.52 0.28
CA GLU A 12 -1.34 -27.96 -0.99
C GLU A 12 -0.97 -27.04 -2.17
N GLY A 13 -0.68 -25.77 -1.93
CA GLY A 13 -0.29 -24.81 -2.98
C GLY A 13 1.19 -24.89 -3.41
N GLY A 14 1.97 -25.85 -2.87
CA GLY A 14 3.30 -26.20 -3.31
C GLY A 14 4.38 -25.14 -3.02
N TRP A 15 5.54 -25.29 -3.67
CA TRP A 15 6.71 -24.43 -3.40
C TRP A 15 6.50 -22.97 -3.86
N VAL A 16 5.64 -22.70 -4.83
CA VAL A 16 5.32 -21.37 -5.31
C VAL A 16 4.63 -20.53 -4.24
N MET A 17 4.02 -21.14 -3.24
CA MET A 17 3.43 -20.41 -2.12
C MET A 17 4.44 -19.63 -1.28
N TRP A 18 5.72 -20.02 -1.27
CA TRP A 18 6.76 -19.30 -0.52
C TRP A 18 7.02 -17.88 -1.07
N PRO A 19 7.28 -17.69 -2.38
CA PRO A 19 7.34 -16.36 -2.96
C PRO A 19 6.07 -15.53 -2.76
N ILE A 20 4.89 -16.16 -2.89
CA ILE A 20 3.60 -15.51 -2.67
C ILE A 20 3.47 -15.05 -1.20
N LEU A 21 3.86 -15.89 -0.24
CA LEU A 21 3.88 -15.53 1.18
C LEU A 21 4.83 -14.35 1.46
N ALA A 22 6.00 -14.32 0.82
CA ALA A 22 6.93 -13.21 0.94
C ALA A 22 6.31 -11.89 0.43
N THR A 23 5.60 -11.92 -0.70
CA THR A 23 4.88 -10.72 -1.21
C THR A 23 3.77 -10.30 -0.26
N PHE A 24 3.06 -11.23 0.38
CA PHE A 24 2.04 -10.93 1.39
C PHE A 24 2.61 -10.19 2.59
N PHE A 25 3.70 -10.69 3.17
CA PHE A 25 4.33 -10.03 4.33
C PHE A 25 4.87 -8.66 3.96
N LEU A 26 5.45 -8.50 2.76
CA LEU A 26 5.94 -7.22 2.28
C LEU A 26 4.79 -6.22 2.08
N ALA A 27 3.68 -6.66 1.50
CA ALA A 27 2.46 -5.86 1.37
C ALA A 27 1.95 -5.43 2.76
N LEU A 28 1.83 -6.37 3.68
CA LEU A 28 1.34 -6.10 5.04
C LEU A 28 2.22 -5.09 5.77
N CYS A 29 3.55 -5.21 5.68
CA CYS A 29 4.48 -4.24 6.28
C CYS A 29 4.27 -2.83 5.73
N VAL A 30 4.12 -2.69 4.40
CA VAL A 30 3.93 -1.37 3.78
C VAL A 30 2.56 -0.80 4.12
N ILE A 31 1.51 -1.61 4.10
CA ILE A 31 0.15 -1.19 4.48
C ILE A 31 0.11 -0.70 5.92
N LEU A 32 0.72 -1.45 6.85
CA LEU A 32 0.78 -1.05 8.26
C LEU A 32 1.60 0.24 8.46
N ASP A 33 2.75 0.38 7.79
CA ASP A 33 3.54 1.62 7.84
C ASP A 33 2.73 2.82 7.35
N ARG A 34 1.99 2.67 6.24
CA ARG A 34 1.12 3.72 5.71
C ARG A 34 -0.07 4.03 6.61
N ALA A 35 -0.72 3.00 7.14
CA ALA A 35 -1.83 3.18 8.09
C ALA A 35 -1.39 3.97 9.34
N VAL A 36 -0.25 3.61 9.93
CA VAL A 36 0.31 4.35 11.08
C VAL A 36 0.63 5.79 10.71
N TRP A 37 1.22 6.03 9.54
CA TRP A 37 1.53 7.37 9.07
C TRP A 37 0.26 8.22 8.89
N TRP A 38 -0.78 7.68 8.25
CA TRP A 38 -2.06 8.36 8.05
C TRP A 38 -2.79 8.63 9.36
N LEU A 39 -2.76 7.70 10.32
CA LEU A 39 -3.35 7.90 11.64
C LEU A 39 -2.65 9.03 12.41
N ARG A 40 -1.32 9.10 12.34
CA ARG A 40 -0.55 10.19 12.95
C ARG A 40 -0.84 11.53 12.28
N LEU A 41 -0.91 11.55 10.95
CA LEU A 41 -1.25 12.75 10.19
C LEU A 41 -2.64 13.25 10.58
N LYS A 42 -3.64 12.36 10.59
CA LYS A 42 -5.01 12.70 10.98
C LYS A 42 -5.09 13.26 12.40
N GLY A 43 -4.31 12.72 13.32
CA GLY A 43 -4.22 13.21 14.70
C GLY A 43 -3.56 14.60 14.83
N SER A 44 -2.76 15.00 13.85
CA SER A 44 -2.12 16.33 13.83
C SER A 44 -2.97 17.43 13.22
N LEU A 45 -4.02 17.09 12.49
CA LEU A 45 -4.91 18.06 11.86
C LEU A 45 -5.74 18.84 12.89
N ARG A 46 -5.81 20.16 12.72
CA ARG A 46 -6.54 21.09 13.57
C ARG A 46 -7.52 21.92 12.73
N PRO A 47 -8.70 21.36 12.33
CA PRO A 47 -9.63 22.03 11.41
C PRO A 47 -10.09 23.41 11.92
N GLN A 48 -10.25 23.56 13.23
CA GLN A 48 -10.65 24.84 13.82
C GLN A 48 -9.59 25.93 13.61
N LEU A 49 -8.31 25.61 13.85
CA LEU A 49 -7.21 26.54 13.61
C LEU A 49 -7.02 26.86 12.12
N GLN A 50 -7.24 25.86 11.26
CA GLN A 50 -7.20 26.08 9.80
C GLN A 50 -8.26 27.08 9.34
N ASN A 51 -9.50 26.94 9.86
CA ASN A 51 -10.59 27.88 9.52
C ASN A 51 -10.32 29.28 10.04
N GLN A 52 -9.82 29.42 11.27
CA GLN A 52 -9.43 30.72 11.84
C GLN A 52 -8.30 31.37 11.04
N ALA A 53 -7.28 30.60 10.64
CA ALA A 53 -6.19 31.11 9.82
C ALA A 53 -6.67 31.55 8.44
N ARG A 54 -7.60 30.81 7.84
CA ARG A 54 -8.22 31.19 6.55
C ARG A 54 -9.03 32.47 6.66
N GLU A 55 -9.81 32.64 7.72
CA GLU A 55 -10.61 33.84 7.98
C GLU A 55 -9.70 35.06 8.22
N ALA A 56 -8.66 34.92 9.03
CA ALA A 56 -7.69 35.97 9.28
C ALA A 56 -7.00 36.44 7.98
N ILE A 57 -6.67 35.52 7.08
CA ILE A 57 -6.10 35.88 5.77
C ILE A 57 -7.15 36.60 4.92
N GLY A 58 -8.40 36.13 4.92
CA GLY A 58 -9.50 36.73 4.17
C GLY A 58 -9.80 38.18 4.60
N THR A 59 -9.60 38.49 5.87
CA THR A 59 -9.73 39.87 6.42
C THR A 59 -8.47 40.71 6.31
N GLY A 60 -7.36 40.14 5.79
CA GLY A 60 -6.07 40.85 5.67
C GLY A 60 -5.25 40.90 6.96
N ASP A 61 -5.69 40.22 8.02
CA ASP A 61 -4.95 40.15 9.29
C ASP A 61 -3.87 39.06 9.27
N PHE A 62 -2.79 39.32 8.55
CA PHE A 62 -1.65 38.40 8.44
C PHE A 62 -0.91 38.21 9.77
N ALA A 63 -1.00 39.14 10.70
CA ALA A 63 -0.35 39.00 12.00
C ALA A 63 -1.03 37.95 12.87
N SER A 64 -2.35 37.92 12.90
CA SER A 64 -3.14 36.88 13.58
C SER A 64 -3.00 35.53 12.89
N ALA A 65 -3.03 35.50 11.55
CA ALA A 65 -2.79 34.27 10.79
C ALA A 65 -1.40 33.67 11.12
N TRP A 66 -0.35 34.50 11.17
CA TRP A 66 1.00 34.06 11.54
C TRP A 66 1.07 33.44 12.94
N LYS A 67 0.44 34.04 13.93
CA LYS A 67 0.39 33.49 15.29
C LYS A 67 -0.25 32.12 15.35
N LEU A 68 -1.31 31.88 14.56
CA LEU A 68 -2.00 30.60 14.50
C LEU A 68 -1.16 29.49 13.82
N THR A 69 -0.19 29.86 13.00
CA THR A 69 0.71 28.89 12.33
C THR A 69 1.89 28.48 13.20
N GLN A 70 2.18 29.21 14.28
CA GLN A 70 3.30 28.90 15.17
C GLN A 70 2.96 27.73 16.10
N ASN A 71 3.94 26.90 16.41
CA ASN A 71 3.84 25.75 17.35
C ASN A 71 2.74 24.73 17.00
N THR A 72 2.43 24.58 15.73
CA THR A 72 1.47 23.56 15.27
C THR A 72 2.15 22.38 14.58
N ALA A 73 1.61 21.20 14.80
CA ALA A 73 2.00 20.00 14.04
C ALA A 73 1.19 19.82 12.75
N ASP A 74 0.18 20.68 12.54
CA ASP A 74 -0.71 20.62 11.39
C ASP A 74 0.04 20.97 10.09
N PRO A 75 0.08 20.08 9.09
CA PRO A 75 0.84 20.28 7.86
C PRO A 75 0.29 21.44 7.01
N TYR A 76 -1.01 21.72 7.05
CA TYR A 76 -1.61 22.83 6.32
C TYR A 76 -1.20 24.18 6.91
N LEU A 77 -1.18 24.29 8.24
CA LEU A 77 -0.73 25.49 8.92
C LEU A 77 0.78 25.72 8.76
N LYS A 78 1.56 24.62 8.73
CA LYS A 78 3.00 24.72 8.39
C LYS A 78 3.23 25.18 6.96
N ASN A 79 2.46 24.68 6.01
CA ASN A 79 2.53 25.15 4.62
C ASN A 79 2.19 26.63 4.50
N LEU A 80 1.19 27.08 5.25
CA LEU A 80 0.83 28.48 5.31
C LEU A 80 1.96 29.35 5.91
N ALA A 81 2.56 28.89 7.01
CA ALA A 81 3.71 29.55 7.62
C ALA A 81 4.87 29.73 6.64
N GLU A 82 5.21 28.66 5.92
CA GLU A 82 6.28 28.69 4.90
C GLU A 82 5.96 29.69 3.78
N GLY A 83 4.72 29.72 3.29
CA GLY A 83 4.28 30.71 2.33
C GLY A 83 4.41 32.16 2.84
N MET A 84 4.06 32.39 4.10
CA MET A 84 4.14 33.71 4.72
C MET A 84 5.58 34.21 4.94
N THR A 85 6.54 33.30 5.22
CA THR A 85 7.98 33.67 5.33
C THR A 85 8.53 34.18 3.99
N HIS A 86 8.01 33.67 2.88
CA HIS A 86 8.43 34.03 1.52
C HIS A 86 7.49 35.04 0.84
N ALA A 87 6.62 35.73 1.59
CA ALA A 87 5.61 36.64 1.05
C ALA A 87 6.19 37.77 0.16
N ARG A 88 7.44 38.17 0.39
CA ARG A 88 8.12 39.19 -0.42
C ARG A 88 8.54 38.72 -1.81
N THR A 89 8.77 37.42 -2.00
CA THR A 89 9.29 36.89 -3.27
C THR A 89 8.15 36.23 -4.05
N SER A 90 7.55 35.18 -3.51
CA SER A 90 6.36 34.54 -4.05
C SER A 90 5.78 33.56 -3.01
N MET A 91 4.79 34.02 -2.27
CA MET A 91 4.05 33.21 -1.30
C MET A 91 3.48 31.94 -1.94
N LEU A 92 2.91 32.09 -3.15
CA LEU A 92 2.30 30.97 -3.87
C LEU A 92 3.32 29.89 -4.23
N ALA A 93 4.49 30.29 -4.74
CA ALA A 93 5.54 29.35 -5.12
C ALA A 93 6.09 28.60 -3.90
N ALA A 94 6.30 29.27 -2.76
CA ALA A 94 6.73 28.64 -1.52
C ALA A 94 5.70 27.65 -0.99
N MET A 95 4.41 27.99 -1.00
CA MET A 95 3.34 27.09 -0.60
C MET A 95 3.22 25.88 -1.53
N GLN A 96 3.38 26.06 -2.84
CA GLN A 96 3.37 24.97 -3.81
C GLN A 96 4.54 24.00 -3.57
N LEU A 97 5.74 24.53 -3.37
CA LEU A 97 6.92 23.71 -3.10
C LEU A 97 6.75 22.88 -1.82
N HIS A 98 6.29 23.50 -0.73
CA HIS A 98 6.05 22.80 0.52
C HIS A 98 4.90 21.78 0.41
N ALA A 99 3.84 22.08 -0.32
CA ALA A 99 2.74 21.16 -0.60
C ALA A 99 3.23 19.96 -1.42
N THR A 100 4.11 20.15 -2.40
CA THR A 100 4.72 19.06 -3.18
C THR A 100 5.51 18.12 -2.27
N HIS A 101 6.32 18.62 -1.35
CA HIS A 101 7.01 17.78 -0.37
C HIS A 101 6.07 17.01 0.55
N LEU A 102 4.93 17.58 0.93
CA LEU A 102 3.92 16.85 1.71
C LEU A 102 3.28 15.71 0.90
N ILE A 103 3.01 15.94 -0.38
CA ILE A 103 2.48 14.94 -1.31
C ILE A 103 3.51 13.83 -1.48
N GLU A 104 4.77 14.14 -1.78
CA GLU A 104 5.85 13.18 -1.90
C GLU A 104 5.99 12.29 -0.66
N LYS A 105 5.88 12.87 0.54
CA LYS A 105 5.85 12.11 1.80
C LYS A 105 4.63 11.22 1.92
N SER A 106 3.48 11.66 1.45
CA SER A 106 2.25 10.86 1.48
C SER A 106 2.30 9.68 0.51
N GLU A 107 2.96 9.87 -0.63
CA GLU A 107 3.14 8.87 -1.68
C GLU A 107 4.38 7.98 -1.47
N ALA A 108 5.21 8.30 -0.45
CA ALA A 108 6.39 7.51 -0.17
C ALA A 108 6.04 6.02 0.00
N ARG A 109 6.79 5.14 -0.67
CA ARG A 109 6.59 3.69 -0.69
C ARG A 109 5.30 3.20 -1.39
N MET A 110 4.44 4.08 -1.93
CA MET A 110 3.27 3.65 -2.70
C MET A 110 3.67 2.87 -3.96
N TRP A 111 4.86 3.13 -4.52
CA TRP A 111 5.39 2.37 -5.64
C TRP A 111 5.55 0.88 -5.32
N VAL A 112 5.86 0.51 -4.05
CA VAL A 112 5.94 -0.89 -3.62
C VAL A 112 4.57 -1.54 -3.71
N ILE A 113 3.53 -0.89 -3.21
CA ILE A 113 2.14 -1.40 -3.29
C ILE A 113 1.74 -1.55 -4.76
N SER A 114 1.98 -0.54 -5.60
CA SER A 114 1.69 -0.60 -7.04
C SER A 114 2.40 -1.76 -7.73
N THR A 115 3.65 -2.04 -7.35
CA THR A 115 4.39 -3.21 -7.88
C THR A 115 3.78 -4.52 -7.39
N LEU A 116 3.38 -4.62 -6.12
CA LEU A 116 2.81 -5.84 -5.55
C LEU A 116 1.42 -6.16 -6.11
N ILE A 117 0.60 -5.15 -6.44
CA ILE A 117 -0.69 -5.34 -7.11
C ILE A 117 -0.53 -6.08 -8.45
N THR A 118 0.55 -5.83 -9.16
CA THR A 118 0.82 -6.49 -10.44
C THR A 118 1.62 -7.78 -10.27
N LEU A 119 2.60 -7.80 -9.37
CA LEU A 119 3.50 -8.92 -9.16
C LEU A 119 2.80 -10.12 -8.51
N ALA A 120 1.91 -9.90 -7.54
CA ALA A 120 1.28 -10.99 -6.81
C ALA A 120 0.40 -11.89 -7.72
N PRO A 121 -0.48 -11.35 -8.61
CA PRO A 121 -1.20 -12.19 -9.57
C PRO A 121 -0.30 -12.88 -10.59
N LEU A 122 0.80 -12.24 -11.01
CA LEU A 122 1.76 -12.85 -11.93
C LEU A 122 2.48 -14.05 -11.28
N LEU A 123 2.81 -13.96 -10.00
CA LEU A 123 3.33 -15.09 -9.24
C LEU A 123 2.30 -16.22 -9.11
N GLY A 124 1.03 -15.87 -8.90
CA GLY A 124 -0.07 -16.84 -8.91
C GLY A 124 -0.21 -17.53 -10.28
N LEU A 125 -0.17 -16.76 -11.37
CA LEU A 125 -0.19 -17.30 -12.73
C LEU A 125 1.04 -18.17 -12.99
N PHE A 126 2.22 -17.78 -12.56
CA PHE A 126 3.41 -18.60 -12.62
C PHE A 126 3.21 -19.93 -11.89
N GLY A 127 2.54 -19.92 -10.73
CA GLY A 127 2.16 -21.11 -9.99
C GLY A 127 1.29 -22.07 -10.83
N THR A 128 0.34 -21.54 -11.61
CA THR A 128 -0.47 -22.41 -12.50
C THR A 128 0.37 -23.07 -13.57
N VAL A 129 1.28 -22.34 -14.20
CA VAL A 129 2.15 -22.90 -15.23
C VAL A 129 3.01 -24.01 -14.66
N VAL A 130 3.64 -23.78 -13.51
CA VAL A 130 4.50 -24.77 -12.85
C VAL A 130 3.70 -26.01 -12.38
N GLY A 131 2.54 -25.80 -11.75
CA GLY A 131 1.69 -26.88 -11.26
C GLY A 131 1.17 -27.77 -12.39
N ILE A 132 0.72 -27.15 -13.49
CA ILE A 132 0.26 -27.90 -14.67
C ILE A 132 1.43 -28.64 -15.35
N MET A 133 2.59 -27.98 -15.53
CA MET A 133 3.78 -28.64 -16.08
C MET A 133 4.20 -29.86 -15.26
N GLY A 134 4.21 -29.72 -13.92
CA GLY A 134 4.50 -30.82 -13.02
C GLY A 134 3.52 -32.00 -13.17
N SER A 135 2.25 -31.68 -13.38
CA SER A 135 1.20 -32.71 -13.58
C SER A 135 1.39 -33.52 -14.87
N PHE A 136 1.77 -32.86 -15.95
CA PHE A 136 2.00 -33.51 -17.24
C PHE A 136 3.20 -34.47 -17.24
N SER A 137 4.15 -34.33 -16.33
CA SER A 137 5.28 -35.25 -16.21
C SER A 137 4.88 -36.69 -15.83
N PHE A 138 3.65 -36.89 -15.31
CA PHE A 138 3.12 -38.17 -14.88
C PHE A 138 2.16 -38.82 -15.88
N VAL A 139 1.90 -38.21 -17.03
CA VAL A 139 0.90 -38.69 -18.03
C VAL A 139 1.28 -40.04 -18.69
N GLY A 140 2.52 -40.50 -18.53
CA GLY A 140 2.96 -41.81 -19.04
C GLY A 140 2.63 -43.04 -18.14
N ASP A 141 2.09 -42.82 -16.94
CA ASP A 141 1.79 -43.86 -15.96
C ASP A 141 0.26 -43.97 -15.77
N GLU A 142 -0.37 -44.94 -16.43
CA GLU A 142 -1.83 -45.07 -16.53
C GLU A 142 -2.55 -45.17 -15.17
N GLN A 143 -1.90 -45.70 -14.13
CA GLN A 143 -2.54 -45.93 -12.82
C GLN A 143 -2.49 -44.70 -11.91
N LEU A 144 -1.52 -43.79 -12.08
CA LEU A 144 -1.29 -42.64 -11.21
C LEU A 144 -1.64 -41.30 -11.90
N ALA A 145 -1.79 -41.27 -13.22
CA ALA A 145 -1.97 -40.06 -14.02
C ALA A 145 -3.17 -39.22 -13.56
N ALA A 146 -4.33 -39.82 -13.40
CA ALA A 146 -5.55 -39.04 -13.05
C ALA A 146 -5.46 -38.33 -11.70
N THR A 147 -4.96 -39.02 -10.66
CA THR A 147 -4.85 -38.44 -9.31
C THR A 147 -3.75 -37.37 -9.23
N LYS A 148 -2.62 -37.63 -9.87
CA LYS A 148 -1.50 -36.65 -9.91
C LYS A 148 -1.82 -35.38 -10.72
N VAL A 149 -2.48 -35.55 -11.86
CA VAL A 149 -2.94 -34.42 -12.68
C VAL A 149 -3.98 -33.57 -11.95
N SER A 150 -4.96 -34.24 -11.29
CA SER A 150 -5.96 -33.52 -10.48
C SER A 150 -5.32 -32.75 -9.34
N GLY A 151 -4.35 -33.35 -8.63
CA GLY A 151 -3.63 -32.68 -7.54
C GLY A 151 -2.85 -31.46 -8.00
N GLY A 152 -2.11 -31.56 -9.09
CA GLY A 152 -1.34 -30.43 -9.60
C GLY A 152 -2.21 -29.29 -10.18
N ILE A 153 -3.39 -29.59 -10.70
CA ILE A 153 -4.37 -28.56 -11.07
C ILE A 153 -4.89 -27.85 -9.82
N ALA A 154 -5.20 -28.58 -8.76
CA ALA A 154 -5.64 -28.00 -7.50
C ALA A 154 -4.55 -27.08 -6.90
N GLU A 155 -3.29 -27.54 -6.85
CA GLU A 155 -2.13 -26.76 -6.44
C GLU A 155 -2.03 -25.44 -7.23
N ALA A 156 -2.14 -25.52 -8.54
CA ALA A 156 -2.08 -24.39 -9.45
C ALA A 156 -3.18 -23.34 -9.16
N LEU A 157 -4.41 -23.81 -8.96
CA LEU A 157 -5.56 -22.91 -8.68
C LEU A 157 -5.43 -22.22 -7.31
N ILE A 158 -4.93 -22.91 -6.30
CA ILE A 158 -4.67 -22.34 -4.97
C ILE A 158 -3.64 -21.22 -5.06
N ALA A 159 -2.51 -21.42 -5.77
CA ALA A 159 -1.48 -20.42 -5.95
C ALA A 159 -2.03 -19.15 -6.63
N THR A 160 -2.86 -19.31 -7.66
CA THR A 160 -3.48 -18.18 -8.37
C THR A 160 -4.47 -17.44 -7.48
N ALA A 161 -5.33 -18.17 -6.76
CA ALA A 161 -6.29 -17.54 -5.85
C ALA A 161 -5.57 -16.76 -4.75
N ALA A 162 -4.47 -17.27 -4.21
CA ALA A 162 -3.64 -16.58 -3.22
C ALA A 162 -3.01 -15.29 -3.79
N GLY A 163 -2.44 -15.34 -5.00
CA GLY A 163 -1.85 -14.19 -5.66
C GLY A 163 -2.86 -13.07 -5.94
N ILE A 164 -4.05 -13.41 -6.42
CA ILE A 164 -5.14 -12.45 -6.63
C ILE A 164 -5.64 -11.90 -5.29
N GLY A 165 -5.76 -12.74 -4.27
CA GLY A 165 -6.17 -12.31 -2.92
C GLY A 165 -5.24 -11.24 -2.34
N ILE A 166 -3.92 -11.37 -2.53
CA ILE A 166 -2.93 -10.37 -2.10
C ILE A 166 -3.11 -9.07 -2.89
N ALA A 167 -3.32 -9.13 -4.20
CA ALA A 167 -3.51 -7.95 -5.03
C ALA A 167 -4.77 -7.15 -4.64
N ILE A 168 -5.85 -7.84 -4.25
CA ILE A 168 -7.08 -7.20 -3.77
C ILE A 168 -6.87 -6.52 -2.42
N LEU A 169 -5.98 -7.06 -1.58
CA LEU A 169 -5.68 -6.50 -0.27
C LEU A 169 -4.79 -5.24 -0.37
N CYS A 170 -4.00 -5.09 -1.44
CA CYS A 170 -3.13 -3.94 -1.70
C CYS A 170 -3.87 -2.73 -2.24
#